data_a73a5dbbca025995c524cd07241aeca3
#
_entry.id   a73a5dbbca025995c524cd07241aeca3
#
_cell.length_a   1.000
_cell.length_b   1.000
_cell.length_c   1.000
_cell.angle_alpha   90.00
_cell.angle_beta   90.00
_cell.angle_gamma   90.00
#
_symmetry.space_group_name_H-M   'P 1'
#
loop_
_entity.id
_entity.type
_entity.pdbx_description
1 polymer ?
#
loop_
_entity_poly.entity_id
_entity_poly.type
_entity_poly.pdbx_seq_one_letter_code
_entity_poly.pdbx_strand_id
1 'polypeptide(L)'
;MKYVVLFPALVLAGCTLPPFQDAFQAPQVTVEAPIVALPPPNARTVAQFDTTTAGDRAAATAAPTPAGETRLGTTIATLGSPSDPGIWLKTPLVTELLFGRVDYSGTSVNLELRPSGGEAGSGSQISLPAMLLLDAPLTGLLDLTVYKTDQPR
;
A
#
# COMPACT_ATOMS: atom_id res chain seq x y z
N MET A 1 85.79 5.91 -33.35
CA MET A 1 84.69 6.89 -33.29
C MET A 1 83.57 6.22 -32.52
N LYS A 2 83.42 6.55 -31.23
CA LYS A 2 82.44 5.94 -30.30
C LYS A 2 81.36 6.97 -30.06
N TYR A 3 80.16 6.69 -30.56
CA TYR A 3 78.99 7.51 -30.21
C TYR A 3 78.31 6.90 -28.99
N VAL A 4 78.35 7.64 -27.89
CA VAL A 4 77.57 7.35 -26.67
C VAL A 4 76.21 7.99 -26.86
N VAL A 5 75.16 7.16 -27.01
CA VAL A 5 73.77 7.62 -27.06
C VAL A 5 73.26 7.64 -25.60
N LEU A 6 73.01 8.85 -25.12
CA LEU A 6 72.45 9.10 -23.80
C LEU A 6 70.93 9.08 -23.93
N PHE A 7 70.24 8.09 -23.33
CA PHE A 7 68.79 8.04 -23.24
C PHE A 7 68.32 8.81 -21.99
N PRO A 8 67.43 9.80 -22.14
CA PRO A 8 66.79 10.37 -20.98
C PRO A 8 65.65 9.47 -20.51
N ALA A 9 65.66 9.04 -19.24
CA ALA A 9 64.61 8.34 -18.57
C ALA A 9 63.45 9.32 -18.29
N LEU A 10 62.31 9.09 -18.97
CA LEU A 10 61.07 9.83 -18.73
C LEU A 10 60.35 9.19 -17.54
N VAL A 11 60.40 9.86 -16.37
CA VAL A 11 59.64 9.46 -15.18
C VAL A 11 58.21 9.92 -15.39
N LEU A 12 57.28 8.99 -15.67
CA LEU A 12 55.86 9.25 -15.62
C LEU A 12 55.40 9.17 -14.16
N ALA A 13 55.17 10.34 -13.57
CA ALA A 13 54.46 10.43 -12.28
C ALA A 13 52.98 10.04 -12.53
N GLY A 14 52.64 8.83 -12.17
CA GLY A 14 51.26 8.36 -12.15
C GLY A 14 50.50 9.04 -11.00
N CYS A 15 49.60 9.97 -11.34
CA CYS A 15 48.58 10.43 -10.38
C CYS A 15 47.60 9.30 -10.16
N THR A 16 47.70 8.58 -9.07
CA THR A 16 46.65 7.67 -8.60
C THR A 16 45.52 8.51 -8.04
N LEU A 17 44.49 8.74 -8.84
CA LEU A 17 43.20 9.24 -8.39
C LEU A 17 42.55 8.16 -7.52
N PRO A 18 42.05 8.48 -6.33
CA PRO A 18 41.27 7.53 -5.54
C PRO A 18 39.99 7.17 -6.30
N PRO A 19 39.54 5.89 -6.25
CA PRO A 19 38.31 5.51 -6.91
C PRO A 19 37.14 6.23 -6.24
N PHE A 20 36.47 7.10 -7.01
CA PHE A 20 35.18 7.69 -6.64
C PHE A 20 34.06 6.64 -6.70
N GLN A 21 34.15 5.59 -5.89
CA GLN A 21 33.13 4.54 -5.85
C GLN A 21 32.13 4.68 -4.70
N ASP A 22 32.32 5.65 -3.79
CA ASP A 22 31.45 5.77 -2.61
C ASP A 22 30.43 6.93 -2.64
N ALA A 23 30.28 7.62 -3.78
CA ALA A 23 29.45 8.83 -3.81
C ALA A 23 28.00 8.62 -4.31
N PHE A 24 27.59 7.40 -4.69
CA PHE A 24 26.24 7.11 -5.16
C PHE A 24 25.57 5.90 -4.47
N GLN A 25 25.87 5.67 -3.22
CA GLN A 25 24.91 4.93 -2.40
C GLN A 25 23.80 5.90 -2.02
N ALA A 26 22.84 6.07 -2.93
CA ALA A 26 21.53 6.55 -2.56
C ALA A 26 21.04 5.68 -1.39
N PRO A 27 20.48 6.26 -0.31
CA PRO A 27 19.91 5.45 0.75
C PRO A 27 18.91 4.52 0.10
N GLN A 28 19.21 3.23 0.08
CA GLN A 28 18.24 2.20 -0.28
C GLN A 28 17.20 2.27 0.84
N VAL A 29 16.15 3.05 0.60
CA VAL A 29 14.93 2.90 1.36
C VAL A 29 14.43 1.51 0.99
N THR A 30 14.77 0.53 1.83
CA THR A 30 14.13 -0.77 1.80
C THR A 30 12.67 -0.46 2.13
N VAL A 31 11.85 -0.32 1.11
CA VAL A 31 10.39 -0.32 1.26
C VAL A 31 10.07 -1.75 1.67
N GLU A 32 10.16 -2.00 2.97
CA GLU A 32 9.64 -3.21 3.58
C GLU A 32 8.14 -3.19 3.28
N ALA A 33 7.72 -4.06 2.35
CA ALA A 33 6.31 -4.25 2.06
C ALA A 33 5.62 -4.53 3.41
N PRO A 34 4.52 -3.85 3.75
CA PRO A 34 3.86 -4.02 5.02
C PRO A 34 3.52 -5.51 5.19
N ILE A 35 4.17 -6.15 6.16
CA ILE A 35 3.87 -7.53 6.53
C ILE A 35 2.51 -7.46 7.23
N VAL A 36 1.45 -7.73 6.47
CA VAL A 36 0.11 -7.80 7.03
C VAL A 36 0.06 -9.02 7.93
N ALA A 37 0.05 -8.79 9.23
CA ALA A 37 0.03 -9.85 10.23
C ALA A 37 -1.30 -10.62 10.15
N LEU A 38 -1.21 -11.95 10.10
CA LEU A 38 -2.39 -12.83 10.17
C LEU A 38 -2.91 -12.88 11.62
N PRO A 39 -4.23 -12.95 11.81
CA PRO A 39 -4.81 -13.20 13.13
C PRO A 39 -4.31 -14.54 13.72
N PRO A 40 -4.13 -14.66 15.03
CA PRO A 40 -3.75 -15.90 15.65
C PRO A 40 -4.80 -17.00 15.40
N PRO A 41 -4.40 -18.28 15.26
CA PRO A 41 -5.32 -19.37 14.90
C PRO A 41 -6.46 -19.59 15.91
N ASN A 42 -6.31 -19.11 17.13
CA ASN A 42 -7.27 -19.19 18.20
C ASN A 42 -7.98 -17.86 18.48
N ALA A 43 -7.95 -16.91 17.55
CA ALA A 43 -8.65 -15.63 17.67
C ALA A 43 -10.15 -15.85 17.86
N ARG A 44 -10.75 -15.14 18.83
CA ARG A 44 -12.17 -15.23 19.19
C ARG A 44 -12.82 -13.88 19.43
N THR A 45 -12.04 -12.81 19.50
CA THR A 45 -12.53 -11.47 19.77
C THR A 45 -12.21 -10.53 18.61
N VAL A 46 -13.02 -9.49 18.45
CA VAL A 46 -12.79 -8.45 17.44
C VAL A 46 -11.35 -7.91 17.49
N ALA A 47 -10.85 -7.64 18.69
CA ALA A 47 -9.48 -7.12 18.88
C ALA A 47 -8.38 -8.10 18.46
N GLN A 48 -8.64 -9.41 18.50
CA GLN A 48 -7.68 -10.42 18.05
C GLN A 48 -7.68 -10.60 16.53
N PHE A 49 -8.78 -10.30 15.87
CA PHE A 49 -8.89 -10.31 14.42
C PHE A 49 -8.41 -9.01 13.77
N ASP A 50 -8.41 -7.90 14.50
CA ASP A 50 -7.87 -6.62 14.01
C ASP A 50 -6.36 -6.56 14.22
N THR A 51 -5.62 -6.97 13.20
CA THR A 51 -4.15 -6.97 13.20
C THR A 51 -3.54 -5.71 12.57
N THR A 52 -4.34 -4.67 12.34
CA THR A 52 -3.86 -3.41 11.77
C THR A 52 -2.99 -2.65 12.76
N THR A 53 -1.92 -2.03 12.26
CA THR A 53 -1.05 -1.15 13.04
C THR A 53 -1.66 0.25 13.19
N ALA A 54 -1.12 1.03 14.12
CA ALA A 54 -1.50 2.45 14.24
C ALA A 54 -1.20 3.23 12.95
N GLY A 55 -0.12 2.88 12.25
CA GLY A 55 0.23 3.46 10.96
C GLY A 55 -0.79 3.15 9.87
N ASP A 56 -1.25 1.90 9.77
CA ASP A 56 -2.28 1.50 8.80
C ASP A 56 -3.58 2.27 9.03
N ARG A 57 -4.01 2.39 10.28
CA ARG A 57 -5.22 3.14 10.64
C ARG A 57 -5.09 4.62 10.33
N ALA A 58 -3.92 5.22 10.63
CA ALA A 58 -3.66 6.63 10.29
C ALA A 58 -3.68 6.87 8.79
N ALA A 59 -3.08 5.98 7.99
CA ALA A 59 -3.12 6.05 6.53
C ALA A 59 -4.54 5.87 5.98
N ALA A 60 -5.31 4.94 6.56
CA ALA A 60 -6.68 4.68 6.15
C ALA A 60 -7.63 5.85 6.45
N THR A 61 -7.40 6.58 7.54
CA THR A 61 -8.22 7.74 7.92
C THR A 61 -7.66 9.07 7.45
N ALA A 62 -6.55 9.08 6.69
CA ALA A 62 -6.00 10.30 6.12
C ALA A 62 -7.02 10.97 5.19
N ALA A 63 -7.06 12.31 5.26
CA ALA A 63 -7.98 13.08 4.42
C ALA A 63 -7.75 12.76 2.93
N PRO A 64 -8.82 12.61 2.14
CA PRO A 64 -8.69 12.35 0.72
C PRO A 64 -7.97 13.51 0.03
N THR A 65 -7.09 13.18 -0.91
CA THR A 65 -6.50 14.19 -1.78
C THR A 65 -7.50 14.48 -2.91
N PRO A 66 -8.01 15.70 -3.06
CA PRO A 66 -9.08 16.01 -4.02
C PRO A 66 -8.71 15.76 -5.49
N ALA A 67 -7.42 15.73 -5.81
CA ALA A 67 -6.91 15.46 -7.15
C ALA A 67 -6.71 13.96 -7.32
N GLY A 68 -7.49 13.31 -8.21
CA GLY A 68 -7.27 11.93 -8.60
C GLY A 68 -8.27 10.90 -8.03
N GLU A 69 -9.46 11.34 -7.58
CA GLU A 69 -10.53 10.41 -7.21
C GLU A 69 -11.56 10.26 -8.34
N THR A 70 -11.90 9.01 -8.65
CA THR A 70 -13.00 8.70 -9.59
C THR A 70 -14.05 7.89 -8.85
N ARG A 71 -15.29 8.38 -8.84
CA ARG A 71 -16.43 7.65 -8.26
C ARG A 71 -16.75 6.42 -9.12
N LEU A 72 -16.70 5.23 -8.52
CA LEU A 72 -17.02 3.97 -9.18
C LEU A 72 -18.53 3.62 -9.07
N GLY A 73 -19.16 4.01 -7.98
CA GLY A 73 -20.57 3.74 -7.76
C GLY A 73 -20.91 3.53 -6.28
N THR A 74 -22.08 2.89 -6.06
CA THR A 74 -22.52 2.46 -4.73
C THR A 74 -22.63 0.95 -4.68
N THR A 75 -22.47 0.38 -3.49
CA THR A 75 -22.62 -1.06 -3.26
C THR A 75 -23.12 -1.33 -1.85
N ILE A 76 -23.88 -2.40 -1.69
CA ILE A 76 -24.23 -2.91 -0.36
C ILE A 76 -23.13 -3.87 0.06
N ALA A 77 -22.54 -3.62 1.23
CA ALA A 77 -21.46 -4.44 1.75
C ALA A 77 -21.83 -5.12 3.07
N THR A 78 -21.31 -6.32 3.25
CA THR A 78 -21.38 -7.09 4.50
C THR A 78 -19.98 -7.31 5.04
N LEU A 79 -19.87 -7.68 6.32
CA LEU A 79 -18.59 -8.10 6.89
C LEU A 79 -18.06 -9.31 6.12
N GLY A 80 -16.83 -9.21 5.63
CA GLY A 80 -16.09 -10.31 5.03
C GLY A 80 -15.47 -11.23 6.07
N SER A 81 -14.60 -12.16 5.64
CA SER A 81 -13.90 -13.05 6.57
C SER A 81 -13.03 -12.25 7.54
N PRO A 82 -13.22 -12.37 8.87
CA PRO A 82 -12.36 -11.70 9.85
C PRO A 82 -10.91 -12.19 9.80
N SER A 83 -10.67 -13.39 9.27
CA SER A 83 -9.33 -13.97 9.12
C SER A 83 -8.58 -13.43 7.90
N ASP A 84 -9.21 -12.67 7.03
CA ASP A 84 -8.57 -12.02 5.88
C ASP A 84 -8.06 -10.65 6.32
N PRO A 85 -6.73 -10.50 6.54
CA PRO A 85 -6.17 -9.32 7.19
C PRO A 85 -6.11 -8.11 6.27
N GLY A 86 -5.92 -6.92 6.87
CA GLY A 86 -5.79 -5.65 6.16
C GLY A 86 -7.09 -4.88 6.05
N ILE A 87 -7.00 -3.70 5.44
CA ILE A 87 -8.12 -2.77 5.26
C ILE A 87 -8.53 -2.82 3.79
N TRP A 88 -9.63 -3.51 3.47
CA TRP A 88 -10.03 -3.79 2.10
C TRP A 88 -11.55 -3.83 1.90
N LEU A 89 -11.96 -3.62 0.64
CA LEU A 89 -13.30 -3.89 0.12
C LEU A 89 -13.21 -4.83 -1.07
N LYS A 90 -13.83 -6.01 -0.99
CA LYS A 90 -14.00 -6.94 -2.11
C LYS A 90 -15.32 -6.62 -2.81
N THR A 91 -15.25 -6.16 -4.06
CA THR A 91 -16.38 -5.57 -4.77
C THR A 91 -16.39 -5.94 -6.26
N PRO A 92 -17.58 -6.08 -6.89
CA PRO A 92 -17.68 -6.24 -8.33
C PRO A 92 -17.45 -4.95 -9.13
N LEU A 93 -17.29 -3.79 -8.45
CA LEU A 93 -17.06 -2.51 -9.12
C LEU A 93 -15.64 -2.38 -9.70
N VAL A 94 -14.73 -3.30 -9.37
CA VAL A 94 -13.37 -3.35 -9.90
C VAL A 94 -13.04 -4.74 -10.45
N THR A 95 -12.17 -4.79 -11.45
CA THR A 95 -11.71 -6.03 -12.10
C THR A 95 -10.26 -6.38 -11.75
N GLU A 96 -9.56 -5.47 -11.12
CA GLU A 96 -8.18 -5.60 -10.67
C GLU A 96 -8.01 -4.97 -9.29
N LEU A 97 -6.89 -5.26 -8.64
CA LEU A 97 -6.55 -4.67 -7.34
C LEU A 97 -6.23 -3.19 -7.53
N LEU A 98 -6.96 -2.34 -6.85
CA LEU A 98 -6.79 -0.89 -6.89
C LEU A 98 -6.73 -0.31 -5.47
N PHE A 99 -6.24 0.90 -5.35
CA PHE A 99 -6.44 1.71 -4.15
C PHE A 99 -7.69 2.57 -4.33
N GLY A 100 -8.41 2.72 -3.25
CA GLY A 100 -9.64 3.49 -3.27
C GLY A 100 -10.05 4.00 -1.90
N ARG A 101 -11.19 4.62 -1.90
CA ARG A 101 -11.83 5.15 -0.71
C ARG A 101 -13.30 4.73 -0.70
N VAL A 102 -13.82 4.50 0.47
CA VAL A 102 -15.24 4.29 0.69
C VAL A 102 -15.79 5.33 1.65
N ASP A 103 -17.02 5.75 1.40
CA ASP A 103 -17.76 6.65 2.27
C ASP A 103 -18.97 5.91 2.85
N TYR A 104 -19.17 6.06 4.16
CA TYR A 104 -20.31 5.58 4.90
C TYR A 104 -20.76 6.61 5.93
N SER A 105 -22.01 7.06 5.86
CA SER A 105 -22.62 7.99 6.84
C SER A 105 -21.76 9.22 7.18
N GLY A 106 -20.99 9.73 6.21
CA GLY A 106 -20.12 10.89 6.37
C GLY A 106 -18.71 10.60 6.86
N THR A 107 -18.39 9.33 7.14
CA THR A 107 -17.04 8.86 7.45
C THR A 107 -16.41 8.25 6.21
N SER A 108 -15.12 8.53 5.98
CA SER A 108 -14.35 8.04 4.82
C SER A 108 -13.19 7.19 5.28
N VAL A 109 -12.91 6.10 4.54
CA VAL A 109 -11.77 5.22 4.80
C VAL A 109 -11.07 4.87 3.49
N ASN A 110 -9.75 5.07 3.43
CA ASN A 110 -8.90 4.64 2.33
C ASN A 110 -8.56 3.15 2.50
N LEU A 111 -8.69 2.37 1.42
CA LEU A 111 -8.52 0.93 1.49
C LEU A 111 -8.14 0.33 0.14
N GLU A 112 -7.81 -0.95 0.15
CA GLU A 112 -7.67 -1.74 -1.07
C GLU A 112 -9.04 -2.13 -1.62
N LEU A 113 -9.24 -1.88 -2.92
CA LEU A 113 -10.36 -2.41 -3.68
C LEU A 113 -9.91 -3.71 -4.34
N ARG A 114 -10.52 -4.81 -3.94
CA ARG A 114 -10.24 -6.16 -4.45
C ARG A 114 -11.39 -6.64 -5.34
N PRO A 115 -11.12 -7.23 -6.51
CA PRO A 115 -12.17 -7.78 -7.33
C PRO A 115 -12.87 -8.95 -6.62
N SER A 116 -14.21 -8.93 -6.60
CA SER A 116 -14.98 -10.05 -6.06
C SER A 116 -15.17 -11.18 -7.10
N GLY A 117 -15.01 -10.89 -8.38
CA GLY A 117 -15.34 -11.80 -9.47
C GLY A 117 -16.85 -12.00 -9.67
N GLY A 118 -17.69 -11.32 -8.90
CA GLY A 118 -19.16 -11.37 -9.06
C GLY A 118 -19.67 -10.42 -10.14
N GLU A 119 -20.93 -10.61 -10.52
CA GLU A 119 -21.61 -9.72 -11.45
C GLU A 119 -21.90 -8.36 -10.80
N ALA A 120 -22.10 -7.34 -11.65
CA ALA A 120 -22.50 -6.02 -11.17
C ALA A 120 -23.79 -6.11 -10.34
N GLY A 121 -23.78 -5.53 -9.13
CA GLY A 121 -24.91 -5.59 -8.20
C GLY A 121 -24.93 -6.79 -7.26
N SER A 122 -23.97 -7.73 -7.35
CA SER A 122 -23.90 -8.90 -6.45
C SER A 122 -23.55 -8.57 -5.00
N GLY A 123 -23.34 -7.27 -4.66
CA GLY A 123 -22.92 -6.83 -3.35
C GLY A 123 -21.41 -6.94 -3.13
N SER A 124 -20.98 -6.52 -1.97
CA SER A 124 -19.55 -6.44 -1.60
C SER A 124 -19.29 -7.01 -0.21
N GLN A 125 -18.03 -7.27 0.08
CA GLN A 125 -17.56 -7.65 1.41
C GLN A 125 -16.49 -6.66 1.85
N ILE A 126 -16.61 -6.20 3.09
CA ILE A 126 -15.66 -5.26 3.69
C ILE A 126 -14.92 -5.92 4.85
N SER A 127 -13.65 -5.58 5.03
CA SER A 127 -12.84 -6.12 6.12
C SER A 127 -13.29 -5.59 7.49
N LEU A 128 -13.03 -6.38 8.53
CA LEU A 128 -13.33 -6.00 9.91
C LEU A 128 -12.67 -4.67 10.31
N PRO A 129 -11.37 -4.44 10.05
CA PRO A 129 -10.75 -3.15 10.39
C PRO A 129 -11.39 -1.97 9.67
N ALA A 130 -11.79 -2.13 8.41
CA ALA A 130 -12.46 -1.07 7.66
C ALA A 130 -13.83 -0.73 8.27
N MET A 131 -14.61 -1.74 8.68
CA MET A 131 -15.89 -1.50 9.37
C MET A 131 -15.71 -0.76 10.70
N LEU A 132 -14.68 -1.12 11.47
CA LEU A 132 -14.36 -0.44 12.73
C LEU A 132 -13.98 1.03 12.50
N LEU A 133 -13.19 1.32 11.47
CA LEU A 133 -12.79 2.68 11.12
C LEU A 133 -13.96 3.53 10.60
N LEU A 134 -14.97 2.92 9.98
CA LEU A 134 -16.20 3.57 9.55
C LEU A 134 -17.22 3.75 10.68
N ASP A 135 -16.91 3.26 11.89
CA ASP A 135 -17.87 3.19 13.01
C ASP A 135 -19.18 2.52 12.62
N ALA A 136 -19.08 1.47 11.81
CA ALA A 136 -20.21 0.77 11.21
C ALA A 136 -20.62 -0.46 12.04
N PRO A 137 -21.92 -0.83 12.04
CA PRO A 137 -22.40 -2.01 12.75
C PRO A 137 -21.87 -3.29 12.08
N LEU A 138 -21.20 -4.16 12.83
CA LEU A 138 -20.56 -5.39 12.31
C LEU A 138 -21.55 -6.42 11.73
N THR A 139 -22.81 -6.35 12.11
CA THR A 139 -23.87 -7.28 11.68
C THR A 139 -24.83 -6.66 10.66
N GLY A 140 -24.54 -5.43 10.21
CA GLY A 140 -25.40 -4.67 9.31
C GLY A 140 -25.03 -4.83 7.83
N LEU A 141 -25.95 -4.36 7.01
CA LEU A 141 -25.70 -4.07 5.58
C LEU A 141 -25.29 -2.60 5.47
N LEU A 142 -24.15 -2.32 4.84
CA LEU A 142 -23.61 -0.97 4.67
C LEU A 142 -23.85 -0.50 3.24
N ASP A 143 -24.49 0.65 3.09
CA ASP A 143 -24.57 1.33 1.79
C ASP A 143 -23.33 2.20 1.62
N LEU A 144 -22.40 1.76 0.79
CA LEU A 144 -21.10 2.38 0.59
C LEU A 144 -21.06 3.11 -0.75
N THR A 145 -20.54 4.34 -0.74
CA THR A 145 -20.07 4.97 -1.98
C THR A 145 -18.59 4.69 -2.16
N VAL A 146 -18.22 4.20 -3.34
CA VAL A 146 -16.86 3.71 -3.64
C VAL A 146 -16.19 4.62 -4.66
N TYR A 147 -14.95 4.97 -4.36
CA TYR A 147 -14.08 5.78 -5.22
C TYR A 147 -12.77 5.04 -5.48
N LYS A 148 -12.27 5.13 -6.71
CA LYS A 148 -10.89 4.79 -7.06
C LYS A 148 -10.02 6.01 -6.76
N THR A 149 -8.82 5.77 -6.19
CA THR A 149 -7.80 6.80 -5.99
C THR A 149 -6.57 6.49 -6.83
N ASP A 150 -5.92 7.53 -7.37
CA ASP A 150 -4.70 7.37 -8.17
C ASP A 150 -3.43 7.34 -7.30
N GLN A 151 -3.56 7.46 -5.96
CA GLN A 151 -2.44 7.44 -5.05
C GLN A 151 -2.14 6.02 -4.55
N PRO A 152 -0.90 5.52 -4.75
CA PRO A 152 -0.39 4.38 -3.99
C PRO A 152 -0.25 4.79 -2.51
N ARG A 153 -0.51 3.85 -1.60
CA ARG A 153 -0.18 3.98 -0.18
C ARG A 153 1.29 4.26 0.05
#